data_51efe4782eab5d32a59810a7a4e60cca
#
_entry.id   51efe4782eab5d32a59810a7a4e60cca
#
_cell.length_a   1.000
_cell.length_b   1.000
_cell.length_c   1.000
_cell.angle_alpha   90.00
_cell.angle_beta   90.00
_cell.angle_gamma   90.00
#
_symmetry.space_group_name_H-M   'P 1'
#
loop_
_entity.id
_entity.type
_entity.pdbx_description
1 polymer ?
#
loop_
_entity_poly.entity_id
_entity_poly.type
_entity_poly.pdbx_seq_one_letter_code
_entity_poly.pdbx_strand_id
1 'polypeptide(L)'
;MLKAYKYRIYPTNEQKEQIAKTFGCCRFVYNRTLAYRKEAYEKEKKNVNKTNCNNYCNQVLKKEYGWLKEVDKFALTNAIYNMDSAYQKFFKEHTGYPKFKSKHDGHKSYTTNFTNGNITADFDGGKVKLPKLKEVKAKLHRNFIGQIKSATVSQMPSGKYYVSILVETEHVELPHTDQNTGIDLGIKDLCITSKGKKYENPKTIRKYEKKLAKLQRQLAKKKKRSQNYNKIKKKIALCHEKITNSRKDYLHKISHEIISENQVIVSENLQIQNMVKDHHLAKAISDVSWYELTRQLEYKAKWNGRKYIKIDTFYASSQLCSVCGYQNTEIKDLSIREWSCPVCGAKHDRDINAAKNILAEGLRQIA
;
A
#
# COMPACT_ATOMS: atom_id res chain seq x y z
N MET A 1 14.99 12.33 4.04
CA MET A 1 14.07 11.17 4.16
C MET A 1 13.91 10.42 2.85
N LEU A 2 13.46 9.14 2.88
CA LEU A 2 13.20 8.37 1.66
C LEU A 2 11.73 8.53 1.22
N LYS A 3 11.50 8.95 -0.04
CA LYS A 3 10.18 9.16 -0.62
C LYS A 3 10.10 8.52 -2.00
N ALA A 4 9.00 7.79 -2.27
CA ALA A 4 8.80 7.12 -3.55
C ALA A 4 7.82 7.90 -4.43
N TYR A 5 8.24 8.18 -5.67
CA TYR A 5 7.45 8.87 -6.68
C TYR A 5 7.07 7.90 -7.78
N LYS A 6 5.76 7.66 -7.94
CA LYS A 6 5.24 6.70 -8.91
C LYS A 6 4.69 7.40 -10.14
N TYR A 7 5.23 7.05 -11.32
CA TYR A 7 4.83 7.61 -12.61
C TYR A 7 4.35 6.52 -13.56
N ARG A 8 3.42 6.87 -14.43
CA ARG A 8 3.04 6.00 -15.53
C ARG A 8 4.06 6.13 -16.65
N ILE A 9 4.52 5.00 -17.20
CA ILE A 9 5.44 4.94 -18.33
C ILE A 9 4.77 4.30 -19.55
N TYR A 10 5.26 4.67 -20.74
CA TYR A 10 4.73 4.25 -22.03
C TYR A 10 5.85 3.62 -22.87
N PRO A 11 6.29 2.39 -22.53
CA PRO A 11 7.38 1.73 -23.22
C PRO A 11 6.99 1.37 -24.66
N THR A 12 7.95 1.46 -25.59
CA THR A 12 7.86 0.94 -26.96
C THR A 12 7.71 -0.59 -26.95
N ASN A 13 7.48 -1.20 -28.09
CA ASN A 13 7.35 -2.67 -28.15
C ASN A 13 8.66 -3.36 -27.77
N GLU A 14 9.81 -2.86 -28.22
CA GLU A 14 11.15 -3.35 -27.85
C GLU A 14 11.40 -3.21 -26.35
N GLN A 15 11.05 -2.05 -25.79
CA GLN A 15 11.16 -1.84 -24.35
C GLN A 15 10.23 -2.74 -23.53
N LYS A 16 9.01 -3.04 -24.01
CA LYS A 16 8.10 -4.01 -23.41
C LYS A 16 8.70 -5.42 -23.41
N GLU A 17 9.34 -5.80 -24.51
CA GLU A 17 10.03 -7.08 -24.59
C GLU A 17 11.17 -7.17 -23.59
N GLN A 18 12.03 -6.15 -23.52
CA GLN A 18 13.13 -6.09 -22.56
C GLN A 18 12.62 -6.10 -21.09
N ILE A 19 11.52 -5.40 -20.79
CA ILE A 19 10.88 -5.45 -19.48
C ILE A 19 10.36 -6.87 -19.18
N ALA A 20 9.75 -7.53 -20.16
CA ALA A 20 9.23 -8.88 -20.00
C ALA A 20 10.35 -9.92 -19.78
N LYS A 21 11.47 -9.78 -20.51
CA LYS A 21 12.70 -10.56 -20.28
C LYS A 21 13.21 -10.35 -18.85
N THR A 22 13.31 -9.10 -18.41
CA THR A 22 13.76 -8.78 -17.03
C THR A 22 12.86 -9.39 -15.98
N PHE A 23 11.52 -9.33 -16.11
CA PHE A 23 10.59 -10.02 -15.22
C PHE A 23 10.83 -11.53 -15.19
N GLY A 24 11.08 -12.13 -16.35
CA GLY A 24 11.39 -13.56 -16.49
C GLY A 24 12.67 -13.96 -15.74
N CYS A 25 13.75 -13.21 -15.99
CA CYS A 25 15.04 -13.41 -15.34
C CYS A 25 14.97 -13.26 -13.82
N CYS A 26 14.32 -12.19 -13.33
CA CYS A 26 14.15 -11.97 -11.89
C CYS A 26 13.35 -13.11 -11.23
N ARG A 27 12.28 -13.59 -11.87
CA ARG A 27 11.51 -14.74 -11.38
C ARG A 27 12.36 -16.01 -11.36
N PHE A 28 13.11 -16.27 -12.42
CA PHE A 28 14.00 -17.43 -12.52
C PHE A 28 15.05 -17.41 -11.41
N VAL A 29 15.78 -16.30 -11.25
CA VAL A 29 16.81 -16.16 -10.21
C VAL A 29 16.21 -16.29 -8.81
N TYR A 30 15.07 -15.65 -8.53
CA TYR A 30 14.35 -15.81 -7.28
C TYR A 30 14.05 -17.29 -6.98
N ASN A 31 13.50 -18.01 -7.96
CA ASN A 31 13.11 -19.41 -7.78
C ASN A 31 14.33 -20.34 -7.64
N ARG A 32 15.38 -20.13 -8.44
CA ARG A 32 16.60 -20.95 -8.36
C ARG A 32 17.34 -20.75 -7.05
N THR A 33 17.43 -19.51 -6.55
CA THR A 33 18.06 -19.23 -5.26
C THR A 33 17.22 -19.69 -4.08
N LEU A 34 15.88 -19.67 -4.20
CA LEU A 34 14.99 -20.29 -3.22
C LEU A 34 15.18 -21.81 -3.15
N ALA A 35 15.24 -22.48 -4.32
CA ALA A 35 15.51 -23.92 -4.40
C ALA A 35 16.89 -24.26 -3.81
N TYR A 36 17.93 -23.55 -4.22
CA TYR A 36 19.30 -23.72 -3.71
C TYR A 36 19.38 -23.64 -2.18
N ARG A 37 18.72 -22.63 -1.60
CA ARG A 37 18.68 -22.46 -0.14
C ARG A 37 17.94 -23.59 0.56
N LYS A 38 16.82 -24.04 -0.02
CA LYS A 38 16.03 -25.16 0.50
C LYS A 38 16.80 -26.48 0.44
N GLU A 39 17.40 -26.80 -0.69
CA GLU A 39 18.18 -28.04 -0.89
C GLU A 39 19.39 -28.10 0.02
N ALA A 40 20.13 -27.00 0.19
CA ALA A 40 21.28 -26.96 1.10
C ALA A 40 20.87 -27.21 2.56
N TYR A 41 19.72 -26.71 2.98
CA TYR A 41 19.21 -26.96 4.32
C TYR A 41 18.68 -28.38 4.49
N GLU A 42 17.98 -28.94 3.52
CA GLU A 42 17.42 -30.29 3.58
C GLU A 42 18.54 -31.36 3.59
N LYS A 43 19.57 -31.20 2.75
CA LYS A 43 20.65 -32.17 2.58
C LYS A 43 21.74 -32.05 3.66
N GLU A 44 22.17 -30.81 3.95
CA GLU A 44 23.38 -30.54 4.73
C GLU A 44 23.10 -29.74 6.02
N LYS A 45 21.84 -29.38 6.30
CA LYS A 45 21.45 -28.45 7.37
C LYS A 45 22.18 -27.10 7.29
N LYS A 46 22.71 -26.78 6.12
CA LYS A 46 23.50 -25.57 5.87
C LYS A 46 22.65 -24.34 5.71
N ASN A 47 22.97 -23.32 6.49
CA ASN A 47 22.29 -22.02 6.34
C ASN A 47 22.96 -21.21 5.23
N VAL A 48 22.24 -21.03 4.12
CA VAL A 48 22.68 -20.24 2.95
C VAL A 48 22.12 -18.82 3.07
N ASN A 49 22.98 -17.82 3.18
CA ASN A 49 22.60 -16.42 3.28
C ASN A 49 22.46 -15.74 1.89
N LYS A 50 22.05 -14.47 1.89
CA LYS A 50 21.89 -13.68 0.64
C LYS A 50 23.19 -13.55 -0.17
N THR A 51 24.35 -13.48 0.48
CA THR A 51 25.66 -13.39 -0.18
C THR A 51 25.99 -14.66 -0.93
N ASN A 52 25.78 -15.83 -0.30
CA ASN A 52 25.94 -17.12 -0.95
C ASN A 52 25.02 -17.26 -2.17
N CYS A 53 23.74 -16.84 -2.05
CA CYS A 53 22.79 -16.82 -3.17
C CYS A 53 23.24 -15.90 -4.31
N ASN A 54 23.83 -14.75 -3.99
CA ASN A 54 24.35 -13.83 -4.99
C ASN A 54 25.58 -14.39 -5.71
N ASN A 55 26.50 -15.05 -4.96
CA ASN A 55 27.64 -15.75 -5.53
C ASN A 55 27.18 -16.91 -6.43
N TYR A 56 26.22 -17.72 -5.99
CA TYR A 56 25.62 -18.78 -6.81
C TYR A 56 25.04 -18.21 -8.11
N CYS A 57 24.32 -17.10 -8.03
CA CYS A 57 23.79 -16.44 -9.23
C CYS A 57 24.91 -15.98 -10.18
N ASN A 58 25.98 -15.38 -9.67
CA ASN A 58 27.05 -14.81 -10.50
C ASN A 58 28.01 -15.87 -11.05
N GLN A 59 28.38 -16.88 -10.25
CA GLN A 59 29.41 -17.88 -10.57
C GLN A 59 28.85 -19.10 -11.28
N VAL A 60 27.59 -19.46 -11.00
CA VAL A 60 26.95 -20.65 -11.56
C VAL A 60 25.86 -20.25 -12.57
N LEU A 61 24.76 -19.63 -12.11
CA LEU A 61 23.60 -19.40 -12.96
C LEU A 61 23.91 -18.55 -14.20
N LYS A 62 24.73 -17.49 -14.07
CA LYS A 62 25.10 -16.66 -15.24
C LYS A 62 26.07 -17.32 -16.20
N LYS A 63 26.78 -18.37 -15.77
CA LYS A 63 27.61 -19.19 -16.68
C LYS A 63 26.75 -20.18 -17.44
N GLU A 64 25.86 -20.86 -16.73
CA GLU A 64 24.95 -21.85 -17.29
C GLU A 64 23.84 -21.21 -18.18
N TYR A 65 23.32 -20.06 -17.75
CA TYR A 65 22.21 -19.35 -18.43
C TYR A 65 22.68 -17.97 -18.93
N GLY A 66 23.36 -17.93 -20.08
CA GLY A 66 23.93 -16.71 -20.69
C GLY A 66 22.94 -15.55 -20.85
N TRP A 67 21.67 -15.86 -21.09
CA TRP A 67 20.59 -14.87 -21.23
C TRP A 67 20.34 -14.03 -19.97
N LEU A 68 20.83 -14.44 -18.79
CA LEU A 68 20.78 -13.61 -17.57
C LEU A 68 21.67 -12.37 -17.68
N LYS A 69 22.64 -12.33 -18.60
CA LYS A 69 23.51 -11.17 -18.85
C LYS A 69 22.83 -10.09 -19.71
N GLU A 70 21.73 -10.41 -20.39
CA GLU A 70 20.99 -9.49 -21.24
C GLU A 70 20.19 -8.44 -20.43
N VAL A 71 19.94 -8.70 -19.16
CA VAL A 71 19.17 -7.85 -18.27
C VAL A 71 20.05 -7.11 -17.26
N ASP A 72 19.46 -6.14 -16.56
CA ASP A 72 20.17 -5.38 -15.54
C ASP A 72 20.61 -6.25 -14.37
N LYS A 73 21.90 -6.14 -14.00
CA LYS A 73 22.50 -6.92 -12.89
C LYS A 73 21.81 -6.63 -11.54
N PHE A 74 21.45 -5.36 -11.29
CA PHE A 74 20.80 -4.99 -10.04
C PHE A 74 19.38 -5.53 -9.94
N ALA A 75 18.67 -5.71 -11.06
CA ALA A 75 17.37 -6.37 -11.06
C ALA A 75 17.47 -7.82 -10.54
N LEU A 76 18.52 -8.55 -10.93
CA LEU A 76 18.77 -9.92 -10.45
C LEU A 76 19.17 -9.93 -8.97
N THR A 77 20.07 -9.04 -8.55
CA THR A 77 20.48 -8.90 -7.14
C THR A 77 19.28 -8.57 -6.24
N ASN A 78 18.43 -7.62 -6.67
CA ASN A 78 17.22 -7.29 -5.90
C ASN A 78 16.20 -8.44 -5.87
N ALA A 79 16.16 -9.30 -6.89
CA ALA A 79 15.31 -10.50 -6.85
C ALA A 79 15.77 -11.46 -5.74
N ILE A 80 17.10 -11.61 -5.55
CA ILE A 80 17.69 -12.41 -4.45
C ILE A 80 17.38 -11.77 -3.09
N TYR A 81 17.54 -10.45 -2.97
CA TYR A 81 17.24 -9.72 -1.73
C TYR A 81 15.76 -9.81 -1.35
N ASN A 82 14.87 -9.78 -2.33
CA ASN A 82 13.44 -9.99 -2.10
C ASN A 82 13.13 -11.42 -1.61
N MET A 83 13.87 -12.43 -2.08
CA MET A 83 13.76 -13.80 -1.60
C MET A 83 14.26 -13.89 -0.14
N ASP A 84 15.42 -13.29 0.16
CA ASP A 84 15.97 -13.26 1.51
C ASP A 84 15.04 -12.50 2.48
N SER A 85 14.48 -11.37 2.06
CA SER A 85 13.48 -10.64 2.85
C SER A 85 12.23 -11.47 3.17
N ALA A 86 11.80 -12.32 2.25
CA ALA A 86 10.69 -13.24 2.50
C ALA A 86 11.05 -14.30 3.57
N TYR A 87 12.29 -14.79 3.58
CA TYR A 87 12.79 -15.65 4.67
C TYR A 87 12.87 -14.91 6.01
N GLN A 88 13.39 -13.66 6.02
CA GLN A 88 13.46 -12.86 7.24
C GLN A 88 12.07 -12.67 7.86
N LYS A 89 11.06 -12.40 7.04
CA LYS A 89 9.66 -12.28 7.49
C LYS A 89 9.12 -13.60 8.03
N PHE A 90 9.42 -14.71 7.39
CA PHE A 90 9.03 -16.03 7.88
C PHE A 90 9.56 -16.29 9.30
N PHE A 91 10.85 -16.03 9.55
CA PHE A 91 11.46 -16.28 10.85
C PHE A 91 11.09 -15.24 11.93
N LYS A 92 11.01 -13.96 11.56
CA LYS A 92 10.80 -12.87 12.54
C LYS A 92 9.34 -12.52 12.77
N GLU A 93 8.53 -12.56 11.71
CA GLU A 93 7.14 -12.11 11.72
C GLU A 93 6.16 -13.30 11.65
N HIS A 94 6.65 -14.55 11.69
CA HIS A 94 5.84 -15.77 11.58
C HIS A 94 4.89 -15.80 10.38
N THR A 95 5.32 -15.17 9.27
CA THR A 95 4.56 -15.22 8.01
C THR A 95 4.70 -16.59 7.34
N GLY A 96 3.93 -16.86 6.31
CA GLY A 96 4.04 -18.11 5.56
C GLY A 96 5.41 -18.29 4.89
N TYR A 97 5.85 -19.57 4.76
CA TYR A 97 7.11 -19.92 4.10
C TYR A 97 7.19 -19.34 2.67
N PRO A 98 8.37 -18.87 2.21
CA PRO A 98 8.55 -18.31 0.87
C PRO A 98 8.11 -19.28 -0.23
N LYS A 99 7.27 -18.80 -1.16
CA LYS A 99 6.74 -19.61 -2.26
C LYS A 99 7.45 -19.30 -3.58
N PHE A 100 7.55 -20.30 -4.46
CA PHE A 100 8.00 -20.09 -5.84
C PHE A 100 7.07 -19.12 -6.58
N LYS A 101 7.67 -18.21 -7.35
CA LYS A 101 6.92 -17.25 -8.17
C LYS A 101 6.47 -17.89 -9.49
N SER A 102 5.20 -17.66 -9.85
CA SER A 102 4.61 -18.16 -11.09
C SER A 102 4.69 -17.13 -12.22
N LYS A 103 4.76 -17.59 -13.48
CA LYS A 103 4.59 -16.73 -14.68
C LYS A 103 3.20 -16.10 -14.74
N HIS A 104 2.22 -16.74 -14.11
CA HIS A 104 0.81 -16.34 -14.13
C HIS A 104 0.44 -15.34 -13.04
N ASP A 105 1.38 -14.99 -12.15
CA ASP A 105 1.14 -13.98 -11.12
C ASP A 105 0.78 -12.65 -11.77
N GLY A 106 -0.28 -12.04 -11.27
CA GLY A 106 -0.84 -10.83 -11.85
C GLY A 106 0.00 -9.57 -11.66
N HIS A 107 0.89 -9.57 -10.67
CA HIS A 107 1.78 -8.45 -10.37
C HIS A 107 3.22 -8.79 -10.75
N LYS A 108 3.76 -8.03 -11.70
CA LYS A 108 5.13 -8.18 -12.19
C LYS A 108 5.91 -6.92 -11.89
N SER A 109 7.06 -7.05 -11.24
CA SER A 109 7.97 -5.94 -10.97
C SER A 109 9.41 -6.38 -10.85
N TYR A 110 10.33 -5.45 -11.10
CA TYR A 110 11.74 -5.55 -10.73
C TYR A 110 12.24 -4.20 -10.24
N THR A 111 13.24 -4.22 -9.38
CA THR A 111 13.88 -3.01 -8.85
C THR A 111 15.32 -2.96 -9.33
N THR A 112 15.76 -1.79 -9.77
CA THR A 112 17.15 -1.48 -10.13
C THR A 112 17.69 -0.38 -9.22
N ASN A 113 18.99 -0.40 -8.93
CA ASN A 113 19.63 0.59 -8.06
C ASN A 113 20.27 1.70 -8.89
N PHE A 114 20.29 2.90 -8.34
CA PHE A 114 21.02 4.02 -8.93
C PHE A 114 22.52 3.80 -8.79
N THR A 115 23.24 4.01 -9.90
CA THR A 115 24.71 3.96 -9.96
C THR A 115 25.15 4.79 -11.16
N ASN A 116 26.04 5.77 -10.96
CA ASN A 116 26.67 6.54 -12.02
C ASN A 116 25.68 7.08 -13.09
N GLY A 117 24.58 7.70 -12.67
CA GLY A 117 23.64 8.33 -13.60
C GLY A 117 22.83 7.37 -14.49
N ASN A 118 22.73 6.08 -14.11
CA ASN A 118 21.97 5.07 -14.87
C ASN A 118 20.46 5.24 -14.78
N ILE A 119 19.96 6.05 -13.83
CA ILE A 119 18.55 6.39 -13.66
C ILE A 119 18.44 7.92 -13.62
N THR A 120 17.67 8.48 -14.54
CA THR A 120 17.37 9.93 -14.56
C THR A 120 15.89 10.16 -14.84
N ALA A 121 15.37 11.30 -14.39
CA ALA A 121 14.02 11.77 -14.70
C ALA A 121 14.14 13.14 -15.36
N ASP A 122 13.75 13.22 -16.61
CA ASP A 122 13.65 14.45 -17.38
C ASP A 122 12.20 14.93 -17.32
N PHE A 123 11.95 15.93 -16.49
CA PHE A 123 10.60 16.45 -16.22
C PHE A 123 10.08 17.27 -17.41
N ASP A 124 10.93 17.97 -18.13
CA ASP A 124 10.57 18.82 -19.27
C ASP A 124 10.30 17.96 -20.51
N GLY A 125 11.18 17.00 -20.81
CA GLY A 125 11.01 16.06 -21.91
C GLY A 125 10.03 14.92 -21.63
N GLY A 126 9.54 14.77 -20.40
CA GLY A 126 8.59 13.72 -20.02
C GLY A 126 9.16 12.31 -20.20
N LYS A 127 10.42 12.10 -19.82
CA LYS A 127 11.13 10.83 -19.99
C LYS A 127 11.82 10.37 -18.71
N VAL A 128 11.97 9.05 -18.59
CA VAL A 128 12.76 8.42 -17.53
C VAL A 128 13.79 7.51 -18.18
N LYS A 129 15.08 7.73 -17.91
CA LYS A 129 16.16 6.81 -18.30
C LYS A 129 16.24 5.67 -17.30
N LEU A 130 16.32 4.45 -17.80
CA LEU A 130 16.40 3.23 -17.00
C LEU A 130 17.45 2.27 -17.59
N PRO A 131 18.17 1.49 -16.75
CA PRO A 131 19.14 0.50 -17.23
C PRO A 131 18.51 -0.47 -18.24
N LYS A 132 19.21 -0.72 -19.34
CA LYS A 132 18.80 -1.60 -20.46
C LYS A 132 17.56 -1.14 -21.24
N LEU A 133 16.85 -0.09 -20.79
CA LEU A 133 15.65 0.45 -21.48
C LEU A 133 15.91 1.79 -22.18
N LYS A 134 17.06 2.45 -21.86
CA LYS A 134 17.33 3.83 -22.29
C LYS A 134 16.21 4.76 -21.82
N GLU A 135 15.83 5.74 -22.62
CA GLU A 135 14.77 6.69 -22.32
C GLU A 135 13.39 6.08 -22.60
N VAL A 136 12.53 6.12 -21.59
CA VAL A 136 11.14 5.65 -21.67
C VAL A 136 10.21 6.84 -21.47
N LYS A 137 9.26 7.07 -22.37
CA LYS A 137 8.23 8.12 -22.23
C LYS A 137 7.46 7.91 -20.92
N ALA A 138 7.32 8.97 -20.13
CA ALA A 138 6.68 8.94 -18.82
C ALA A 138 5.73 10.12 -18.62
N LYS A 139 4.69 9.97 -17.79
CA LYS A 139 3.88 11.09 -17.31
C LYS A 139 4.40 11.52 -15.94
N LEU A 140 5.32 12.47 -15.93
CA LEU A 140 5.95 13.03 -14.74
C LEU A 140 5.10 14.20 -14.21
N HIS A 141 4.09 13.88 -13.40
CA HIS A 141 3.09 14.84 -12.91
C HIS A 141 3.48 15.55 -11.61
N ARG A 142 4.61 15.21 -11.03
CA ARG A 142 5.20 15.83 -9.83
C ARG A 142 6.71 15.80 -9.94
N ASN A 143 7.34 16.93 -9.72
CA ASN A 143 8.79 17.01 -9.65
C ASN A 143 9.27 16.53 -8.28
N PHE A 144 10.50 16.11 -8.21
CA PHE A 144 11.20 15.85 -6.96
C PHE A 144 12.58 16.46 -6.97
N ILE A 145 13.04 16.83 -5.80
CA ILE A 145 14.42 17.28 -5.53
C ILE A 145 15.03 16.26 -4.59
N GLY A 146 16.26 15.85 -4.86
CA GLY A 146 16.98 14.89 -4.04
C GLY A 146 17.72 13.82 -4.85
N GLN A 147 18.38 12.92 -4.14
CA GLN A 147 19.20 11.86 -4.73
C GLN A 147 18.38 10.61 -5.04
N ILE A 148 18.35 10.17 -6.29
CA ILE A 148 17.74 8.90 -6.67
C ILE A 148 18.52 7.75 -6.05
N LYS A 149 17.84 6.81 -5.42
CA LYS A 149 18.41 5.58 -4.83
C LYS A 149 18.11 4.34 -5.66
N SER A 150 16.89 4.23 -6.16
CA SER A 150 16.45 3.08 -6.95
C SER A 150 15.21 3.39 -7.76
N ALA A 151 14.93 2.53 -8.73
CA ALA A 151 13.68 2.58 -9.50
C ALA A 151 13.05 1.18 -9.57
N THR A 152 11.76 1.10 -9.32
CA THR A 152 10.98 -0.14 -9.47
C THR A 152 10.06 -0.03 -10.67
N VAL A 153 10.31 -0.84 -11.70
CA VAL A 153 9.43 -0.97 -12.87
C VAL A 153 8.39 -2.04 -12.61
N SER A 154 7.13 -1.73 -12.88
CA SER A 154 6.02 -2.67 -12.66
C SER A 154 5.04 -2.69 -13.82
N GLN A 155 4.43 -3.86 -14.06
CA GLN A 155 3.33 -4.06 -14.98
C GLN A 155 2.09 -4.48 -14.20
N MET A 156 1.02 -3.71 -14.36
CA MET A 156 -0.28 -4.02 -13.74
C MET A 156 -1.04 -5.06 -14.58
N PRO A 157 -1.99 -5.80 -13.99
CA PRO A 157 -2.88 -6.71 -14.72
C PRO A 157 -3.67 -6.04 -15.86
N SER A 158 -3.88 -4.72 -15.78
CA SER A 158 -4.46 -3.89 -16.85
C SER A 158 -3.58 -3.75 -18.09
N GLY A 159 -2.31 -4.19 -18.02
CA GLY A 159 -1.29 -4.02 -19.05
C GLY A 159 -0.57 -2.67 -19.02
N LYS A 160 -0.88 -1.79 -18.06
CA LYS A 160 -0.19 -0.52 -17.88
C LYS A 160 1.14 -0.72 -17.15
N TYR A 161 2.12 0.13 -17.51
CA TYR A 161 3.46 0.13 -16.90
C TYR A 161 3.64 1.36 -16.03
N TYR A 162 4.35 1.16 -14.93
CA TYR A 162 4.71 2.22 -13.98
C TYR A 162 6.16 2.10 -13.57
N VAL A 163 6.76 3.24 -13.26
CA VAL A 163 8.04 3.32 -12.53
C VAL A 163 7.81 4.02 -11.20
N SER A 164 8.34 3.45 -10.14
CA SER A 164 8.39 4.08 -8.82
C SER A 164 9.85 4.41 -8.52
N ILE A 165 10.20 5.68 -8.47
CA ILE A 165 11.55 6.18 -8.21
C ILE A 165 11.65 6.49 -6.73
N LEU A 166 12.57 5.84 -6.03
CA LEU A 166 12.91 6.11 -4.64
C LEU A 166 13.96 7.20 -4.59
N VAL A 167 13.64 8.28 -3.91
CA VAL A 167 14.49 9.47 -3.78
C VAL A 167 14.78 9.75 -2.32
N GLU A 168 16.00 10.04 -2.00
CA GLU A 168 16.38 10.65 -0.74
C GLU A 168 16.25 12.16 -0.88
N THR A 169 15.31 12.74 -0.14
CA THR A 169 15.01 14.16 -0.16
C THR A 169 15.20 14.75 1.24
N GLU A 170 15.41 16.04 1.32
CA GLU A 170 15.40 16.76 2.58
C GLU A 170 14.08 16.61 3.30
N HIS A 171 14.14 16.65 4.62
CA HIS A 171 12.97 16.58 5.47
C HIS A 171 12.54 18.00 5.82
N VAL A 172 11.41 18.42 5.26
CA VAL A 172 10.79 19.70 5.58
C VAL A 172 9.51 19.41 6.35
N GLU A 173 9.47 19.82 7.61
CA GLU A 173 8.28 19.71 8.45
C GLU A 173 7.32 20.86 8.17
N LEU A 174 6.04 20.61 8.39
CA LEU A 174 5.03 21.68 8.35
C LEU A 174 5.18 22.58 9.59
N PRO A 175 4.85 23.88 9.48
CA PRO A 175 4.81 24.77 10.64
C PRO A 175 3.99 24.17 11.79
N HIS A 176 4.42 24.42 13.02
CA HIS A 176 3.70 23.97 14.20
C HIS A 176 2.28 24.56 14.25
N THR A 177 1.34 23.80 14.78
CA THR A 177 -0.03 24.24 15.05
C THR A 177 -0.52 23.70 16.38
N ASP A 178 -1.30 24.45 17.12
CA ASP A 178 -1.88 24.04 18.40
C ASP A 178 -3.15 23.17 18.23
N GLN A 179 -3.55 22.93 16.98
CA GLN A 179 -4.76 22.16 16.67
C GLN A 179 -4.52 20.67 16.80
N ASN A 180 -5.42 19.98 17.47
CA ASN A 180 -5.42 18.54 17.64
C ASN A 180 -6.77 17.95 17.23
N THR A 181 -6.80 16.68 16.82
CA THR A 181 -8.05 16.01 16.45
C THR A 181 -8.05 14.54 16.81
N GLY A 182 -9.18 14.09 17.35
CA GLY A 182 -9.54 12.66 17.43
C GLY A 182 -10.36 12.27 16.22
N ILE A 183 -10.25 11.02 15.80
CA ILE A 183 -10.92 10.47 14.62
C ILE A 183 -11.64 9.19 15.00
N ASP A 184 -12.96 9.20 14.90
CA ASP A 184 -13.80 8.01 14.92
C ASP A 184 -13.95 7.46 13.50
N LEU A 185 -13.75 6.13 13.33
CA LEU A 185 -13.75 5.43 12.04
C LEU A 185 -15.07 4.69 11.81
N GLY A 186 -15.84 5.10 10.81
CA GLY A 186 -17.18 4.57 10.55
C GLY A 186 -17.37 3.94 9.16
N ILE A 187 -18.43 3.13 8.99
CA ILE A 187 -18.83 2.56 7.70
C ILE A 187 -19.73 3.54 6.92
N LYS A 188 -20.61 4.25 7.60
CA LYS A 188 -21.51 5.26 6.99
C LYS A 188 -20.67 6.44 6.49
N ASP A 189 -19.99 7.07 7.40
CA ASP A 189 -18.95 8.05 7.14
C ASP A 189 -17.58 7.38 7.28
N LEU A 190 -16.62 7.74 6.42
CA LEU A 190 -15.26 7.17 6.45
C LEU A 190 -14.59 7.44 7.79
N CYS A 191 -14.71 8.68 8.26
CA CYS A 191 -14.28 9.10 9.59
C CYS A 191 -14.97 10.41 9.99
N ILE A 192 -15.08 10.61 11.30
CA ILE A 192 -15.64 11.81 11.92
C ILE A 192 -14.60 12.38 12.89
N THR A 193 -14.36 13.68 12.82
CA THR A 193 -13.37 14.34 13.68
C THR A 193 -14.01 14.85 14.98
N SER A 194 -13.21 15.05 16.01
CA SER A 194 -13.63 15.66 17.28
C SER A 194 -14.18 17.08 17.12
N LYS A 195 -13.91 17.75 16.00
CA LYS A 195 -14.45 19.06 15.63
C LYS A 195 -15.80 18.97 14.89
N GLY A 196 -16.34 17.76 14.71
CA GLY A 196 -17.63 17.54 14.04
C GLY A 196 -17.55 17.44 12.50
N LYS A 197 -16.36 17.52 11.90
CA LYS A 197 -16.22 17.36 10.45
C LYS A 197 -16.39 15.89 10.06
N LYS A 198 -17.35 15.61 9.18
CA LYS A 198 -17.69 14.27 8.67
C LYS A 198 -17.12 14.09 7.27
N TYR A 199 -16.36 13.03 7.05
CA TYR A 199 -15.84 12.64 5.75
C TYR A 199 -16.63 11.44 5.24
N GLU A 200 -17.41 11.63 4.19
CA GLU A 200 -18.29 10.62 3.63
C GLU A 200 -17.54 9.39 3.11
N ASN A 201 -18.16 8.23 3.20
CA ASN A 201 -17.66 7.02 2.54
C ASN A 201 -17.96 7.10 1.03
N PRO A 202 -16.94 7.11 0.14
CA PRO A 202 -17.13 7.28 -1.30
C PRO A 202 -17.79 6.07 -1.98
N LYS A 203 -18.00 4.95 -1.26
CA LYS A 203 -18.65 3.71 -1.73
C LYS A 203 -18.16 3.29 -3.12
N THR A 204 -16.86 3.33 -3.32
CA THR A 204 -16.22 3.22 -4.64
C THR A 204 -16.46 1.86 -5.29
N ILE A 205 -16.47 0.77 -4.51
CA ILE A 205 -16.77 -0.58 -5.03
C ILE A 205 -18.23 -0.62 -5.50
N ARG A 206 -19.16 -0.12 -4.70
CA ARG A 206 -20.60 -0.10 -5.01
C ARG A 206 -20.89 0.61 -6.33
N LYS A 207 -20.19 1.74 -6.62
CA LYS A 207 -20.32 2.49 -7.87
C LYS A 207 -20.00 1.63 -9.11
N TYR A 208 -19.04 0.74 -9.01
CA TYR A 208 -18.60 -0.11 -10.13
C TYR A 208 -19.12 -1.54 -10.08
N GLU A 209 -19.87 -1.92 -9.07
CA GLU A 209 -20.31 -3.29 -8.79
C GLU A 209 -21.08 -3.92 -9.95
N LYS A 210 -22.11 -3.22 -10.46
CA LYS A 210 -22.93 -3.71 -11.59
C LYS A 210 -22.06 -4.00 -12.83
N LYS A 211 -21.10 -3.08 -13.12
CA LYS A 211 -20.16 -3.24 -14.25
C LYS A 211 -19.24 -4.42 -14.05
N LEU A 212 -18.68 -4.58 -12.84
CA LEU A 212 -17.77 -5.66 -12.50
C LEU A 212 -18.48 -7.02 -12.59
N ALA A 213 -19.67 -7.15 -12.01
CA ALA A 213 -20.50 -8.36 -12.09
C ALA A 213 -20.86 -8.76 -13.53
N LYS A 214 -21.20 -7.77 -14.39
CA LYS A 214 -21.43 -8.01 -15.82
C LYS A 214 -20.19 -8.57 -16.51
N LEU A 215 -19.02 -7.97 -16.27
CA LEU A 215 -17.75 -8.43 -16.85
C LEU A 215 -17.34 -9.81 -16.34
N GLN A 216 -17.56 -10.11 -15.06
CA GLN A 216 -17.27 -11.43 -14.48
C GLN A 216 -18.16 -12.52 -15.08
N ARG A 217 -19.48 -12.26 -15.22
CA ARG A 217 -20.40 -13.18 -15.92
C ARG A 217 -19.98 -13.43 -17.37
N GLN A 218 -19.55 -12.38 -18.09
CA GLN A 218 -19.02 -12.52 -19.44
C GLN A 218 -17.74 -13.36 -19.48
N LEU A 219 -16.83 -13.19 -18.49
CA LEU A 219 -15.58 -13.93 -18.39
C LEU A 219 -15.84 -15.43 -18.17
N ALA A 220 -16.80 -15.77 -17.27
CA ALA A 220 -17.17 -17.16 -16.97
C ALA A 220 -17.63 -17.94 -18.21
N LYS A 221 -18.27 -17.27 -19.18
CA LYS A 221 -18.76 -17.86 -20.44
C LYS A 221 -17.66 -18.03 -21.49
N LYS A 222 -16.40 -17.66 -21.22
CA LYS A 222 -15.32 -17.70 -22.23
C LYS A 222 -14.36 -18.86 -21.97
N LYS A 223 -13.88 -19.49 -23.04
CA LYS A 223 -12.87 -20.54 -22.96
C LYS A 223 -11.60 -19.95 -22.34
N LYS A 224 -11.12 -20.54 -21.23
CA LYS A 224 -9.90 -20.11 -20.54
C LYS A 224 -8.73 -19.98 -21.52
N ARG A 225 -7.93 -18.91 -21.35
CA ARG A 225 -6.75 -18.58 -22.17
C ARG A 225 -7.05 -18.17 -23.63
N SER A 226 -8.30 -18.14 -24.10
CA SER A 226 -8.64 -17.61 -25.41
C SER A 226 -8.37 -16.10 -25.50
N GLN A 227 -8.26 -15.56 -26.72
CA GLN A 227 -8.11 -14.10 -26.90
C GLN A 227 -9.26 -13.31 -26.30
N ASN A 228 -10.50 -13.79 -26.46
CA ASN A 228 -11.69 -13.15 -25.92
C ASN A 228 -11.70 -13.20 -24.37
N TYR A 229 -11.26 -14.32 -23.77
CA TYR A 229 -11.06 -14.41 -22.32
C TYR A 229 -10.08 -13.36 -21.83
N ASN A 230 -8.92 -13.22 -22.48
CA ASN A 230 -7.88 -12.26 -22.13
C ASN A 230 -8.34 -10.80 -22.32
N LYS A 231 -9.15 -10.50 -23.37
CA LYS A 231 -9.76 -9.18 -23.57
C LYS A 231 -10.68 -8.80 -22.39
N ILE A 232 -11.55 -9.73 -21.94
CA ILE A 232 -12.46 -9.46 -20.82
C ILE A 232 -11.69 -9.38 -19.50
N LYS A 233 -10.72 -10.27 -19.27
CA LYS A 233 -9.83 -10.22 -18.09
C LYS A 233 -9.14 -8.85 -17.97
N LYS A 234 -8.67 -8.28 -19.08
CA LYS A 234 -8.09 -6.93 -19.12
C LYS A 234 -9.12 -5.84 -18.76
N LYS A 235 -10.38 -5.95 -19.25
CA LYS A 235 -11.45 -5.01 -18.89
C LYS A 235 -11.77 -5.06 -17.38
N ILE A 236 -11.78 -6.25 -16.79
CA ILE A 236 -11.94 -6.44 -15.34
C ILE A 236 -10.78 -5.79 -14.58
N ALA A 237 -9.55 -6.03 -15.00
CA ALA A 237 -8.36 -5.42 -14.39
C ALA A 237 -8.37 -3.89 -14.47
N LEU A 238 -8.81 -3.32 -15.60
CA LEU A 238 -8.99 -1.86 -15.73
C LEU A 238 -10.08 -1.33 -14.79
N CYS A 239 -11.16 -2.08 -14.59
CA CYS A 239 -12.21 -1.70 -13.65
C CYS A 239 -11.69 -1.68 -12.20
N HIS A 240 -10.99 -2.73 -11.76
CA HIS A 240 -10.35 -2.78 -10.44
C HIS A 240 -9.30 -1.68 -10.25
N GLU A 241 -8.49 -1.39 -11.28
CA GLU A 241 -7.52 -0.29 -11.22
C GLU A 241 -8.21 1.06 -11.01
N LYS A 242 -9.34 1.30 -11.70
CA LYS A 242 -10.11 2.53 -11.53
C LYS A 242 -10.69 2.66 -10.12
N ILE A 243 -11.26 1.57 -9.58
CA ILE A 243 -11.74 1.53 -8.19
C ILE A 243 -10.62 1.88 -7.21
N THR A 244 -9.48 1.19 -7.34
CA THR A 244 -8.32 1.39 -6.46
C THR A 244 -7.77 2.81 -6.54
N ASN A 245 -7.64 3.37 -7.74
CA ASN A 245 -7.09 4.71 -7.93
C ASN A 245 -8.03 5.79 -7.39
N SER A 246 -9.35 5.70 -7.67
CA SER A 246 -10.34 6.65 -7.13
C SER A 246 -10.35 6.66 -5.60
N ARG A 247 -10.30 5.47 -4.99
CA ARG A 247 -10.25 5.33 -3.54
C ARG A 247 -8.97 5.91 -2.95
N LYS A 248 -7.81 5.57 -3.54
CA LYS A 248 -6.53 6.11 -3.08
C LYS A 248 -6.47 7.64 -3.20
N ASP A 249 -6.94 8.22 -4.30
CA ASP A 249 -6.98 9.66 -4.48
C ASP A 249 -7.81 10.33 -3.39
N TYR A 250 -9.00 9.80 -3.10
CA TYR A 250 -9.88 10.29 -2.05
C TYR A 250 -9.21 10.23 -0.66
N LEU A 251 -8.64 9.07 -0.30
CA LEU A 251 -7.94 8.90 0.97
C LEU A 251 -6.70 9.80 1.08
N HIS A 252 -5.99 10.04 -0.03
CA HIS A 252 -4.85 10.95 -0.04
C HIS A 252 -5.24 12.41 0.21
N LYS A 253 -6.39 12.86 -0.30
CA LYS A 253 -6.92 14.20 -0.05
C LYS A 253 -7.28 14.37 1.42
N ILE A 254 -8.10 13.47 1.97
CA ILE A 254 -8.52 13.51 3.38
C ILE A 254 -7.31 13.43 4.32
N SER A 255 -6.44 12.45 4.13
CA SER A 255 -5.28 12.31 5.01
C SER A 255 -4.28 13.47 4.88
N HIS A 256 -4.24 14.16 3.75
CA HIS A 256 -3.44 15.37 3.59
C HIS A 256 -4.05 16.53 4.38
N GLU A 257 -5.34 16.74 4.25
CA GLU A 257 -6.09 17.77 4.96
C GLU A 257 -5.97 17.61 6.48
N ILE A 258 -6.25 16.42 7.00
CA ILE A 258 -6.14 16.13 8.44
C ILE A 258 -4.73 16.41 8.98
N ILE A 259 -3.69 16.00 8.24
CA ILE A 259 -2.29 16.21 8.63
C ILE A 259 -1.88 17.68 8.56
N SER A 260 -2.37 18.43 7.55
CA SER A 260 -2.01 19.84 7.41
C SER A 260 -2.61 20.72 8.51
N GLU A 261 -3.80 20.37 8.99
CA GLU A 261 -4.56 21.16 9.95
C GLU A 261 -4.24 20.86 11.42
N ASN A 262 -3.61 19.72 11.73
CA ASN A 262 -3.48 19.28 13.13
C ASN A 262 -2.06 18.85 13.49
N GLN A 263 -1.63 19.16 14.73
CA GLN A 263 -0.33 18.74 15.30
C GLN A 263 -0.39 17.31 15.81
N VAL A 264 -1.45 16.97 16.53
CA VAL A 264 -1.68 15.62 17.07
C VAL A 264 -2.96 15.07 16.47
N ILE A 265 -2.87 13.87 15.93
CA ILE A 265 -3.98 13.12 15.36
C ILE A 265 -4.11 11.81 16.11
N VAL A 266 -5.28 11.55 16.65
CA VAL A 266 -5.57 10.33 17.44
C VAL A 266 -6.65 9.52 16.72
N SER A 267 -6.49 8.21 16.59
CA SER A 267 -7.52 7.33 16.05
C SER A 267 -7.66 6.05 16.86
N GLU A 268 -8.76 5.35 16.65
CA GLU A 268 -8.94 3.99 17.16
C GLU A 268 -7.95 3.01 16.52
N ASN A 269 -7.63 1.94 17.27
CA ASN A 269 -6.86 0.81 16.79
C ASN A 269 -7.78 -0.35 16.39
N LEU A 270 -8.39 -0.27 15.21
CA LEU A 270 -9.33 -1.30 14.75
C LEU A 270 -8.63 -2.59 14.36
N GLN A 271 -9.14 -3.73 14.82
CA GLN A 271 -8.71 -5.07 14.45
C GLN A 271 -9.29 -5.49 13.08
N ILE A 272 -8.94 -4.75 12.03
CA ILE A 272 -9.53 -4.87 10.69
C ILE A 272 -9.45 -6.30 10.14
N GLN A 273 -8.34 -7.03 10.41
CA GLN A 273 -8.19 -8.42 9.97
C GLN A 273 -9.23 -9.37 10.59
N ASN A 274 -9.64 -9.12 11.83
CA ASN A 274 -10.69 -9.89 12.48
C ASN A 274 -12.08 -9.47 12.00
N MET A 275 -12.29 -8.17 11.82
CA MET A 275 -13.56 -7.62 11.36
C MET A 275 -13.95 -8.09 9.94
N VAL A 276 -12.98 -8.28 9.03
CA VAL A 276 -13.27 -8.79 7.67
C VAL A 276 -13.58 -10.30 7.62
N LYS A 277 -13.45 -11.02 8.73
CA LYS A 277 -13.91 -12.41 8.83
C LYS A 277 -15.45 -12.51 8.90
N ASP A 278 -16.11 -11.45 9.34
CA ASP A 278 -17.56 -11.32 9.26
C ASP A 278 -17.98 -11.07 7.81
N HIS A 279 -18.63 -12.05 7.20
CA HIS A 279 -19.05 -12.00 5.81
C HIS A 279 -20.07 -10.90 5.50
N HIS A 280 -20.87 -10.46 6.46
CA HIS A 280 -21.85 -9.39 6.30
C HIS A 280 -21.17 -8.02 6.17
N LEU A 281 -20.13 -7.77 6.94
CA LEU A 281 -19.43 -6.49 7.00
C LEU A 281 -18.18 -6.44 6.11
N ALA A 282 -17.59 -7.59 5.74
CA ALA A 282 -16.32 -7.67 5.01
C ALA A 282 -16.27 -6.79 3.76
N LYS A 283 -17.35 -6.76 2.97
CA LYS A 283 -17.45 -5.94 1.76
C LYS A 283 -17.42 -4.44 2.09
N ALA A 284 -18.19 -4.01 3.09
CA ALA A 284 -18.26 -2.62 3.52
C ALA A 284 -16.92 -2.14 4.08
N ILE A 285 -16.31 -2.94 4.97
CA ILE A 285 -15.00 -2.68 5.56
C ILE A 285 -13.90 -2.59 4.48
N SER A 286 -13.93 -3.49 3.50
CA SER A 286 -13.00 -3.47 2.37
C SER A 286 -13.19 -2.24 1.46
N ASP A 287 -14.41 -1.72 1.34
CA ASP A 287 -14.69 -0.52 0.53
C ASP A 287 -14.24 0.75 1.24
N VAL A 288 -14.48 0.89 2.53
CA VAL A 288 -14.05 2.02 3.37
C VAL A 288 -12.52 2.14 3.41
N SER A 289 -11.81 1.00 3.51
CA SER A 289 -10.33 0.95 3.52
C SER A 289 -9.67 1.71 4.67
N TRP A 290 -10.14 1.54 5.89
CA TRP A 290 -9.56 2.13 7.11
C TRP A 290 -8.06 1.87 7.24
N TYR A 291 -7.60 0.64 6.94
CA TYR A 291 -6.18 0.32 6.97
C TYR A 291 -5.34 1.26 6.10
N GLU A 292 -5.82 1.58 4.88
CA GLU A 292 -5.08 2.48 3.99
C GLU A 292 -5.13 3.93 4.49
N LEU A 293 -6.23 4.37 5.10
CA LEU A 293 -6.34 5.70 5.71
C LEU A 293 -5.37 5.83 6.89
N THR A 294 -5.43 4.92 7.86
CA THR A 294 -4.56 4.96 9.05
C THR A 294 -3.08 4.85 8.67
N ARG A 295 -2.74 3.97 7.70
CA ARG A 295 -1.38 3.90 7.15
C ARG A 295 -0.93 5.23 6.51
N GLN A 296 -1.86 5.93 5.81
CA GLN A 296 -1.53 7.24 5.22
C GLN A 296 -1.35 8.32 6.27
N LEU A 297 -2.16 8.33 7.31
CA LEU A 297 -2.00 9.25 8.44
C LEU A 297 -0.66 9.03 9.15
N GLU A 298 -0.30 7.77 9.43
CA GLU A 298 0.92 7.40 10.13
C GLU A 298 2.19 7.89 9.39
N TYR A 299 2.38 7.53 8.11
CA TYR A 299 3.58 7.95 7.40
C TYR A 299 3.59 9.44 7.06
N LYS A 300 2.41 10.03 6.79
CA LYS A 300 2.33 11.48 6.53
C LYS A 300 2.58 12.30 7.79
N ALA A 301 2.10 11.86 8.95
CA ALA A 301 2.42 12.48 10.22
C ALA A 301 3.95 12.52 10.43
N LYS A 302 4.60 11.36 10.28
CA LYS A 302 6.06 11.27 10.35
C LYS A 302 6.79 12.16 9.35
N TRP A 303 6.26 12.29 8.13
CA TRP A 303 6.85 13.12 7.08
C TRP A 303 6.67 14.63 7.30
N ASN A 304 5.72 15.04 8.12
CA ASN A 304 5.35 16.45 8.29
C ASN A 304 5.56 16.96 9.72
N GLY A 305 6.31 16.23 10.58
CA GLY A 305 6.54 16.63 11.96
C GLY A 305 5.28 16.59 12.83
N ARG A 306 4.32 15.71 12.49
CA ARG A 306 3.05 15.53 13.22
C ARG A 306 3.09 14.27 14.07
N LYS A 307 2.28 14.22 15.10
CA LYS A 307 2.15 13.05 15.99
C LYS A 307 0.87 12.30 15.64
N TYR A 308 1.00 10.99 15.33
CA TYR A 308 -0.14 10.11 15.11
C TYR A 308 -0.17 9.02 16.16
N ILE A 309 -1.31 8.87 16.85
CA ILE A 309 -1.49 7.98 18.00
C ILE A 309 -2.67 7.07 17.71
N LYS A 310 -2.55 5.81 18.10
CA LYS A 310 -3.65 4.86 18.13
C LYS A 310 -3.94 4.54 19.59
N ILE A 311 -5.17 4.76 20.04
CA ILE A 311 -5.60 4.40 21.38
C ILE A 311 -5.82 2.89 21.51
N ASP A 312 -6.06 2.39 22.72
CA ASP A 312 -6.35 0.99 22.96
C ASP A 312 -7.58 0.52 22.16
N THR A 313 -7.52 -0.72 21.67
CA THR A 313 -8.57 -1.34 20.85
C THR A 313 -9.93 -1.44 21.57
N PHE A 314 -9.90 -1.58 22.89
CA PHE A 314 -11.11 -1.81 23.69
C PHE A 314 -11.59 -0.56 24.46
N TYR A 315 -11.01 0.60 24.15
CA TYR A 315 -11.45 1.85 24.78
C TYR A 315 -12.89 2.18 24.38
N ALA A 316 -13.76 2.37 25.38
CA ALA A 316 -15.21 2.55 25.18
C ALA A 316 -15.59 3.97 24.71
N SER A 317 -14.93 4.45 23.65
CA SER A 317 -15.01 5.83 23.14
C SER A 317 -16.43 6.35 22.95
N SER A 318 -17.33 5.52 22.39
CA SER A 318 -18.73 5.92 22.12
C SER A 318 -19.64 5.92 23.34
N GLN A 319 -19.26 5.20 24.41
CA GLN A 319 -20.09 5.04 25.61
C GLN A 319 -19.80 6.08 26.70
N LEU A 320 -18.64 6.72 26.64
CA LEU A 320 -18.24 7.74 27.63
C LEU A 320 -18.80 9.10 27.26
N CYS A 321 -19.31 9.82 28.25
CA CYS A 321 -19.65 11.24 28.10
C CYS A 321 -18.36 12.07 28.00
N SER A 322 -18.15 12.78 26.91
CA SER A 322 -16.95 13.62 26.72
C SER A 322 -16.89 14.86 27.64
N VAL A 323 -17.95 15.11 28.42
CA VAL A 323 -18.03 16.25 29.34
C VAL A 323 -17.70 15.81 30.77
N CYS A 324 -18.34 14.75 31.29
CA CYS A 324 -18.21 14.33 32.69
C CYS A 324 -17.61 12.93 32.90
N GLY A 325 -17.30 12.19 31.82
CA GLY A 325 -16.71 10.86 31.92
C GLY A 325 -17.69 9.73 32.28
N TYR A 326 -18.98 10.03 32.52
CA TYR A 326 -19.97 9.00 32.80
C TYR A 326 -20.07 7.98 31.67
N GLN A 327 -20.05 6.68 32.00
CA GLN A 327 -20.18 5.61 31.01
C GLN A 327 -21.63 5.14 30.90
N ASN A 328 -22.25 5.39 29.75
CA ASN A 328 -23.58 4.89 29.41
C ASN A 328 -23.48 3.62 28.57
N THR A 329 -23.80 2.46 29.18
CA THR A 329 -23.72 1.15 28.50
C THR A 329 -24.82 0.92 27.47
N GLU A 330 -25.93 1.65 27.50
CA GLU A 330 -27.02 1.57 26.53
C GLU A 330 -26.57 2.02 25.14
N ILE A 331 -25.56 2.89 25.06
CA ILE A 331 -24.99 3.39 23.80
C ILE A 331 -24.22 2.31 23.01
N LYS A 332 -24.11 1.08 23.54
CA LYS A 332 -23.65 -0.07 22.73
C LYS A 332 -24.56 -0.34 21.54
N ASP A 333 -25.85 -0.01 21.65
CA ASP A 333 -26.76 -0.11 20.53
C ASP A 333 -26.37 0.88 19.42
N LEU A 334 -26.00 0.33 18.25
CA LEU A 334 -25.56 1.12 17.10
C LEU A 334 -26.69 1.95 16.45
N SER A 335 -27.93 1.71 16.78
CA SER A 335 -29.09 2.49 16.31
C SER A 335 -29.18 3.86 16.99
N ILE A 336 -28.67 3.99 18.21
CA ILE A 336 -28.66 5.23 18.97
C ILE A 336 -27.59 6.16 18.39
N ARG A 337 -28.00 7.25 17.78
CA ARG A 337 -27.09 8.23 17.15
C ARG A 337 -26.91 9.51 17.97
N GLU A 338 -27.95 9.87 18.73
CA GLU A 338 -27.94 11.03 19.61
C GLU A 338 -28.38 10.58 21.01
N TRP A 339 -27.79 11.13 22.04
CA TRP A 339 -28.12 10.81 23.40
C TRP A 339 -27.81 11.97 24.35
N SER A 340 -28.50 11.99 25.49
CA SER A 340 -28.24 12.93 26.57
C SER A 340 -27.64 12.21 27.76
N CYS A 341 -26.59 12.78 28.33
CA CYS A 341 -25.94 12.22 29.50
C CYS A 341 -26.86 12.32 30.72
N PRO A 342 -27.19 11.20 31.44
CA PRO A 342 -28.09 11.26 32.58
C PRO A 342 -27.48 11.97 33.81
N VAL A 343 -26.17 12.15 33.84
CA VAL A 343 -25.45 12.78 34.97
C VAL A 343 -25.30 14.28 34.77
N CYS A 344 -24.82 14.72 33.59
CA CYS A 344 -24.53 16.15 33.36
C CYS A 344 -25.48 16.85 32.38
N GLY A 345 -26.45 16.12 31.81
CA GLY A 345 -27.43 16.66 30.85
C GLY A 345 -26.87 17.00 29.47
N ALA A 346 -25.59 16.82 29.23
CA ALA A 346 -24.97 17.14 27.94
C ALA A 346 -25.55 16.29 26.79
N LYS A 347 -25.92 16.95 25.70
CA LYS A 347 -26.39 16.29 24.46
C LYS A 347 -25.23 15.96 23.55
N HIS A 348 -25.22 14.75 23.02
CA HIS A 348 -24.15 14.22 22.19
C HIS A 348 -24.66 13.66 20.87
N ASP A 349 -24.00 14.05 19.75
CA ASP A 349 -23.89 13.17 18.58
C ASP A 349 -22.90 12.07 18.96
N ARG A 350 -23.29 10.82 18.84
CA ARG A 350 -22.51 9.66 19.29
C ARG A 350 -21.11 9.62 18.71
N ASP A 351 -21.00 9.83 17.39
CA ASP A 351 -19.74 9.68 16.67
C ASP A 351 -18.81 10.86 16.95
N ILE A 352 -19.34 12.09 17.08
CA ILE A 352 -18.57 13.27 17.49
C ILE A 352 -18.10 13.13 18.95
N ASN A 353 -18.96 12.62 19.83
CA ASN A 353 -18.62 12.34 21.22
C ASN A 353 -17.49 11.30 21.30
N ALA A 354 -17.58 10.20 20.52
CA ALA A 354 -16.53 9.20 20.44
C ALA A 354 -15.20 9.81 19.98
N ALA A 355 -15.20 10.65 18.92
CA ALA A 355 -14.01 11.32 18.44
C ALA A 355 -13.37 12.27 19.49
N LYS A 356 -14.17 12.95 20.33
CA LYS A 356 -13.69 13.75 21.45
C LYS A 356 -13.01 12.89 22.53
N ASN A 357 -13.62 11.77 22.89
CA ASN A 357 -13.05 10.83 23.86
C ASN A 357 -11.76 10.19 23.34
N ILE A 358 -11.70 9.83 22.05
CA ILE A 358 -10.49 9.34 21.39
C ILE A 358 -9.37 10.38 21.50
N LEU A 359 -9.67 11.66 21.23
CA LEU A 359 -8.70 12.73 21.38
C LEU A 359 -8.18 12.86 22.80
N ALA A 360 -9.08 12.93 23.78
CA ALA A 360 -8.73 13.07 25.18
C ALA A 360 -7.83 11.92 25.66
N GLU A 361 -8.19 10.67 25.34
CA GLU A 361 -7.39 9.49 25.71
C GLU A 361 -6.01 9.52 25.03
N GLY A 362 -5.92 9.85 23.74
CA GLY A 362 -4.63 9.94 23.08
C GLY A 362 -3.73 11.04 23.59
N LEU A 363 -4.29 12.20 24.00
CA LEU A 363 -3.52 13.27 24.63
C LEU A 363 -3.02 12.84 26.01
N ARG A 364 -3.84 12.11 26.79
CA ARG A 364 -3.43 11.54 28.08
C ARG A 364 -2.23 10.58 27.97
N GLN A 365 -2.13 9.83 26.87
CA GLN A 365 -1.01 8.89 26.64
C GLN A 365 0.31 9.59 26.33
N ILE A 366 0.32 10.87 26.04
CA ILE A 366 1.51 11.62 25.65
C ILE A 366 1.83 12.82 26.56
N ALA A 367 0.94 13.10 27.54
CA ALA A 367 1.20 14.03 28.62
C ALA A 367 2.15 13.40 29.65
#